data_c025fbcbf774d0cb2b974500a64769f8
#
_entry.id   c025fbcbf774d0cb2b974500a64769f8
#
_cell.length_a   1.000
_cell.length_b   1.000
_cell.length_c   1.000
_cell.angle_alpha   90.00
_cell.angle_beta   90.00
_cell.angle_gamma   90.00
#
_symmetry.space_group_name_H-M   'P 1'
#
loop_
_entity.id
_entity.type
_entity.pdbx_description
1 polymer ?
#
loop_
_entity_poly.entity_id
_entity_poly.type
_entity_poly.pdbx_seq_one_letter_code
_entity_poly.pdbx_strand_id
1 'polypeptide(L)'
;MSVVVGYLPTPEGQAALSAGLRAARDLTTTLVVVNVESARGVREAAANPGYLQALTGLLQESGVPHELLHPVGDFDSAEEILKAAEGHAGRLIVLGLRHRTPVGKLLLGSTSQRVLLEAECPVLAVKAGQA
;
A
#
# COMPACT_ATOMS: atom_id res chain seq x y z
N MET A 1 -1.27 15.65 7.80
CA MET A 1 -2.09 15.10 6.70
C MET A 1 -1.23 14.25 5.78
N SER A 2 -1.75 13.10 5.36
CA SER A 2 -0.98 12.19 4.52
C SER A 2 -1.91 11.35 3.65
N VAL A 3 -1.31 10.75 2.61
CA VAL A 3 -1.90 9.64 1.85
C VAL A 3 -1.17 8.37 2.27
N VAL A 4 -1.90 7.35 2.66
CA VAL A 4 -1.32 6.09 3.15
C VAL A 4 -1.54 5.00 2.11
N VAL A 5 -0.48 4.31 1.73
CA VAL A 5 -0.53 3.21 0.76
C VAL A 5 -0.16 1.91 1.46
N GLY A 6 -1.03 0.92 1.36
CA GLY A 6 -0.69 -0.45 1.72
C GLY A 6 0.02 -1.12 0.54
N TYR A 7 1.31 -1.35 0.68
CA TYR A 7 2.15 -1.79 -0.43
C TYR A 7 2.55 -3.26 -0.30
N LEU A 8 2.45 -3.96 -1.43
CA LEU A 8 3.04 -5.28 -1.66
C LEU A 8 3.78 -5.24 -3.00
N PRO A 9 4.87 -6.00 -3.17
CA PRO A 9 5.60 -6.05 -4.45
C PRO A 9 4.87 -6.91 -5.48
N THR A 10 3.65 -6.54 -5.81
CA THR A 10 2.76 -7.21 -6.75
C THR A 10 2.25 -6.19 -7.76
N PRO A 11 1.67 -6.61 -8.89
CA PRO A 11 1.09 -5.65 -9.85
C PRO A 11 0.05 -4.73 -9.22
N GLU A 12 -0.83 -5.25 -8.37
CA GLU A 12 -1.83 -4.44 -7.67
C GLU A 12 -1.19 -3.51 -6.63
N GLY A 13 -0.12 -3.96 -5.97
CA GLY A 13 0.65 -3.12 -5.05
C GLY A 13 1.34 -1.97 -5.76
N GLN A 14 1.88 -2.22 -6.95
CA GLN A 14 2.49 -1.18 -7.77
C GLN A 14 1.44 -0.17 -8.25
N ALA A 15 0.25 -0.65 -8.62
CA ALA A 15 -0.86 0.23 -9.01
C ALA A 15 -1.29 1.13 -7.84
N ALA A 16 -1.35 0.57 -6.64
CA ALA A 16 -1.67 1.33 -5.43
C ALA A 16 -0.61 2.40 -5.16
N LEU A 17 0.66 2.06 -5.31
CA LEU A 17 1.75 3.02 -5.12
C LEU A 17 1.67 4.16 -6.13
N SER A 18 1.45 3.86 -7.40
CA SER A 18 1.32 4.89 -8.45
C SER A 18 0.15 5.82 -8.16
N ALA A 19 -1.00 5.26 -7.78
CA ALA A 19 -2.18 6.06 -7.44
C ALA A 19 -1.94 6.90 -6.19
N GLY A 20 -1.24 6.35 -5.20
CA GLY A 20 -0.90 7.07 -3.97
C GLY A 20 0.04 8.24 -4.23
N LEU A 21 1.04 8.05 -5.07
CA LEU A 21 1.96 9.13 -5.47
C LEU A 21 1.21 10.25 -6.17
N ARG A 22 0.31 9.91 -7.08
CA ARG A 22 -0.51 10.89 -7.80
C ARG A 22 -1.39 11.66 -6.82
N ALA A 23 -2.05 10.96 -5.91
CA ALA A 23 -2.91 11.59 -4.91
C ALA A 23 -2.10 12.52 -3.98
N ALA A 24 -0.93 12.10 -3.54
CA ALA A 24 -0.09 12.92 -2.68
C ALA A 24 0.37 14.20 -3.39
N ARG A 25 0.69 14.12 -4.68
CA ARG A 25 1.02 15.30 -5.49
C ARG A 25 -0.18 16.24 -5.62
N ASP A 26 -1.34 15.68 -5.97
CA ASP A 26 -2.56 16.47 -6.17
C ASP A 26 -3.01 17.17 -4.89
N LEU A 27 -2.84 16.52 -3.76
CA LEU A 27 -3.21 17.07 -2.45
C LEU A 27 -2.08 17.86 -1.79
N THR A 28 -0.91 17.88 -2.40
CA THR A 28 0.29 18.54 -1.86
C THR A 28 0.57 18.09 -0.43
N THR A 29 0.68 16.78 -0.25
CA THR A 29 0.86 16.19 1.07
C THR A 29 1.89 15.07 1.05
N THR A 30 2.19 14.51 2.22
CA THR A 30 3.15 13.43 2.40
C THR A 30 2.53 12.08 2.04
N LEU A 31 3.34 11.22 1.44
CA LEU A 31 2.99 9.83 1.18
C LEU A 31 3.57 8.94 2.28
N VAL A 32 2.74 8.13 2.91
CA VAL A 32 3.19 7.12 3.86
C VAL A 32 2.98 5.76 3.23
N VAL A 33 4.06 5.04 2.96
CA VAL A 33 4.01 3.71 2.36
C VAL A 33 4.22 2.69 3.47
N VAL A 34 3.23 1.82 3.66
CA VAL A 34 3.32 0.72 4.62
C VAL A 34 3.60 -0.56 3.84
N ASN A 35 4.79 -1.11 4.02
CA ASN A 35 5.14 -2.39 3.40
C ASN A 35 4.50 -3.51 4.23
N VAL A 36 3.42 -4.06 3.72
CA VAL A 36 2.59 -5.05 4.46
C VAL A 36 2.87 -6.48 4.04
N GLU A 37 4.06 -6.73 3.54
CA GLU A 37 4.45 -8.08 3.18
C GLU A 37 4.55 -8.95 4.43
N SER A 38 3.84 -10.09 4.42
CA SER A 38 3.84 -11.03 5.53
C SER A 38 5.19 -11.74 5.68
N ALA A 39 5.39 -12.43 6.81
CA ALA A 39 6.60 -13.22 7.02
C ALA A 39 6.83 -14.23 5.88
N ARG A 40 5.75 -14.80 5.33
CA ARG A 40 5.83 -15.67 4.16
C ARG A 40 6.28 -14.90 2.93
N GLY A 41 5.70 -13.71 2.71
CA GLY A 41 6.08 -12.84 1.62
C GLY A 41 7.52 -12.37 1.73
N VAL A 42 8.00 -12.10 2.94
CA VAL A 42 9.41 -11.75 3.18
C VAL A 42 10.32 -12.89 2.72
N ARG A 43 9.95 -14.14 2.98
CA ARG A 43 10.74 -15.28 2.51
C ARG A 43 10.73 -15.39 0.98
N GLU A 44 9.61 -15.12 0.35
CA GLU A 44 9.51 -15.07 -1.12
C GLU A 44 10.31 -13.88 -1.67
N ALA A 45 10.24 -12.74 -1.01
CA ALA A 45 10.98 -11.55 -1.39
C ALA A 45 12.49 -11.70 -1.17
N ALA A 46 12.92 -12.57 -0.24
CA ALA A 46 14.33 -12.89 -0.06
C ALA A 46 14.93 -13.53 -1.31
N ALA A 47 14.09 -14.13 -2.19
CA ALA A 47 14.52 -14.60 -3.49
C ALA A 47 14.69 -13.45 -4.50
N ASN A 48 14.22 -12.26 -4.16
CA ASN A 48 14.37 -11.05 -4.99
C ASN A 48 14.72 -9.86 -4.08
N PRO A 49 15.94 -9.84 -3.53
CA PRO A 49 16.32 -8.89 -2.48
C PRO A 49 16.36 -7.43 -2.93
N GLY A 50 16.26 -7.16 -4.23
CA GLY A 50 16.34 -5.80 -4.76
C GLY A 50 15.05 -4.98 -4.63
N TYR A 51 13.93 -5.59 -4.22
CA TYR A 51 12.66 -4.88 -4.29
C TYR A 51 12.56 -3.68 -3.34
N LEU A 52 13.11 -3.78 -2.14
CA LEU A 52 13.10 -2.66 -1.19
C LEU A 52 13.98 -1.51 -1.67
N GLN A 53 15.12 -1.82 -2.27
CA GLN A 53 15.99 -0.79 -2.85
C GLN A 53 15.32 -0.11 -4.02
N ALA A 54 14.65 -0.88 -4.88
CA ALA A 54 13.89 -0.33 -6.01
C ALA A 54 12.75 0.57 -5.53
N LEU A 55 12.04 0.15 -4.50
CA LEU A 55 10.96 0.94 -3.89
C LEU A 55 11.52 2.26 -3.32
N THR A 56 12.58 2.18 -2.55
CA THR A 56 13.22 3.37 -1.97
C THR A 56 13.68 4.33 -3.05
N GLY A 57 14.33 3.82 -4.10
CA GLY A 57 14.77 4.63 -5.22
C GLY A 57 13.63 5.32 -5.95
N LEU A 58 12.55 4.60 -6.19
CA LEU A 58 11.36 5.16 -6.84
C LEU A 58 10.74 6.28 -6.00
N LEU A 59 10.65 6.10 -4.70
CA LEU A 59 10.13 7.12 -3.79
C LEU A 59 11.01 8.36 -3.79
N GLN A 60 12.34 8.19 -3.75
CA GLN A 60 13.27 9.31 -3.79
C GLN A 60 13.17 10.08 -5.11
N GLU A 61 13.08 9.37 -6.22
CA GLU A 61 12.97 9.99 -7.54
C GLU A 61 11.64 10.69 -7.75
N SER A 62 10.61 10.31 -7.02
CA SER A 62 9.27 10.91 -7.17
C SER A 62 9.21 12.38 -6.79
N GLY A 63 10.11 12.83 -5.92
CA GLY A 63 10.08 14.20 -5.40
C GLY A 63 8.98 14.46 -4.38
N VAL A 64 8.17 13.45 -4.06
CA VAL A 64 7.09 13.56 -3.07
C VAL A 64 7.66 13.31 -1.68
N PRO A 65 7.36 14.18 -0.69
CA PRO A 65 7.73 13.87 0.69
C PRO A 65 7.12 12.55 1.10
N HIS A 66 7.92 11.66 1.66
CA HIS A 66 7.45 10.31 1.93
C HIS A 66 8.09 9.71 3.17
N GLU A 67 7.42 8.70 3.71
CA GLU A 67 7.94 7.87 4.78
C GLU A 67 7.61 6.42 4.43
N LEU A 68 8.59 5.53 4.58
CA LEU A 68 8.42 4.11 4.36
C LEU A 68 8.41 3.40 5.70
N LEU A 69 7.27 2.79 6.04
CA LEU A 69 7.11 1.99 7.24
C LEU A 69 7.29 0.52 6.88
N HIS A 70 8.09 -0.17 7.66
CA HIS A 70 8.45 -1.55 7.39
C HIS A 70 8.25 -2.39 8.66
N PRO A 71 7.00 -2.82 8.95
CA PRO A 71 6.74 -3.66 10.12
C PRO A 71 7.54 -4.95 10.07
N VAL A 72 8.03 -5.40 11.21
CA VAL A 72 8.82 -6.62 11.34
C VAL A 72 8.14 -7.62 12.25
N GLY A 73 8.45 -8.91 12.06
CA GLY A 73 7.88 -9.99 12.85
C GLY A 73 6.46 -10.34 12.39
N ASP A 74 5.68 -10.87 13.32
CA ASP A 74 4.29 -11.20 13.05
C ASP A 74 3.42 -9.97 13.24
N PHE A 75 2.77 -9.54 12.17
CA PHE A 75 1.88 -8.37 12.22
C PHE A 75 0.62 -8.65 11.41
N ASP A 76 -0.43 -7.91 11.73
CA ASP A 76 -1.66 -7.90 10.95
C ASP A 76 -1.58 -6.74 9.96
N SER A 77 -1.63 -7.05 8.67
CA SER A 77 -1.48 -6.04 7.62
C SER A 77 -2.52 -4.93 7.69
N ALA A 78 -3.77 -5.28 7.91
CA ALA A 78 -4.85 -4.29 8.02
C ALA A 78 -4.62 -3.38 9.21
N GLU A 79 -4.25 -3.95 10.36
CA GLU A 79 -3.98 -3.17 11.56
C GLU A 79 -2.82 -2.19 11.36
N GLU A 80 -1.74 -2.62 10.70
CA GLU A 80 -0.61 -1.74 10.43
C GLU A 80 -0.99 -0.57 9.53
N ILE A 81 -1.82 -0.82 8.52
CA ILE A 81 -2.32 0.25 7.64
C ILE A 81 -3.19 1.23 8.43
N LEU A 82 -4.11 0.71 9.23
CA LEU A 82 -5.03 1.54 10.03
C LEU A 82 -4.27 2.37 11.07
N LYS A 83 -3.28 1.77 11.72
CA LYS A 83 -2.40 2.48 12.67
C LYS A 83 -1.60 3.59 11.99
N ALA A 84 -1.08 3.31 10.80
CA ALA A 84 -0.34 4.32 10.03
C ALA A 84 -1.24 5.50 9.66
N ALA A 85 -2.46 5.23 9.23
CA ALA A 85 -3.41 6.29 8.90
C ALA A 85 -3.75 7.14 10.13
N GLU A 86 -3.98 6.50 11.28
CA GLU A 86 -4.26 7.23 12.52
C GLU A 86 -3.06 8.04 12.97
N GLY A 87 -1.87 7.43 12.99
CA GLY A 87 -0.66 8.08 13.50
C GLY A 87 -0.10 9.17 12.60
N HIS A 88 -0.44 9.18 11.32
CA HIS A 88 0.06 10.14 10.33
C HIS A 88 -1.02 11.07 9.80
N ALA A 89 -2.15 11.18 10.49
CA ALA A 89 -3.29 11.98 10.07
C ALA A 89 -3.69 11.66 8.62
N GLY A 90 -3.90 10.38 8.34
CA GLY A 90 -4.23 9.89 7.01
C GLY A 90 -5.54 10.47 6.50
N ARG A 91 -5.48 11.07 5.31
CA ARG A 91 -6.63 11.66 4.63
C ARG A 91 -7.22 10.70 3.60
N LEU A 92 -6.40 9.78 3.13
CA LEU A 92 -6.77 8.80 2.12
C LEU A 92 -5.91 7.55 2.32
N ILE A 93 -6.52 6.39 2.22
CA ILE A 93 -5.79 5.12 2.17
C ILE A 93 -5.96 4.56 0.76
N VAL A 94 -4.86 4.10 0.16
CA VAL A 94 -4.87 3.50 -1.19
C VAL A 94 -4.44 2.04 -1.07
N LEU A 95 -5.25 1.16 -1.62
CA LEU A 95 -5.02 -0.29 -1.61
C LEU A 95 -5.12 -0.85 -3.02
N GLY A 96 -4.34 -1.90 -3.29
CA GLY A 96 -4.48 -2.66 -4.51
C GLY A 96 -5.49 -3.79 -4.34
N LEU A 97 -6.35 -3.98 -5.33
CA LEU A 97 -7.28 -5.10 -5.37
C LEU A 97 -6.61 -6.30 -6.03
N ARG A 98 -6.89 -7.48 -5.48
CA ARG A 98 -6.38 -8.73 -6.05
C ARG A 98 -6.96 -9.00 -7.44
N HIS A 99 -6.29 -9.90 -8.16
CA HIS A 99 -6.74 -10.36 -9.45
C HIS A 99 -8.14 -10.97 -9.37
N ARG A 100 -8.83 -10.93 -10.51
CA ARG A 100 -10.10 -11.63 -10.68
C ARG A 100 -9.89 -13.14 -10.55
N THR A 101 -10.91 -13.79 -10.02
CA THR A 101 -10.97 -15.24 -10.06
C THR A 101 -11.12 -15.72 -11.52
N PRO A 102 -10.89 -17.03 -11.80
CA PRO A 102 -11.14 -17.58 -13.14
C PRO A 102 -12.56 -17.36 -13.65
N VAL A 103 -13.52 -17.16 -12.75
CA VAL A 103 -14.92 -16.87 -13.12
C VAL A 103 -15.20 -15.38 -13.30
N GLY A 104 -14.17 -14.54 -13.29
CA GLY A 104 -14.30 -13.11 -13.56
C GLY A 104 -14.76 -12.25 -12.40
N LYS A 105 -14.88 -12.79 -11.21
CA LYS A 105 -15.29 -12.04 -10.03
C LYS A 105 -14.07 -11.39 -9.36
N LEU A 106 -14.24 -10.14 -8.95
CA LEU A 106 -13.24 -9.48 -8.11
C LEU A 106 -13.31 -10.07 -6.70
N LEU A 107 -12.15 -10.45 -6.17
CA LEU A 107 -12.04 -10.88 -4.78
C LEU A 107 -11.44 -9.76 -3.96
N LEU A 108 -12.15 -9.39 -2.90
CA LEU A 108 -11.64 -8.49 -1.90
C LEU A 108 -10.90 -9.34 -0.86
N GLY A 109 -9.59 -9.14 -0.73
CA GLY A 109 -8.81 -9.84 0.28
C GLY A 109 -9.22 -9.41 1.69
N SER A 110 -8.89 -10.23 2.68
CA SER A 110 -9.25 -9.96 4.08
C SER A 110 -8.68 -8.63 4.59
N THR A 111 -7.46 -8.29 4.19
CA THR A 111 -6.84 -7.01 4.55
C THR A 111 -7.63 -5.84 3.98
N SER A 112 -7.92 -5.86 2.68
CA SER A 112 -8.68 -4.79 2.04
C SER A 112 -10.08 -4.66 2.62
N GLN A 113 -10.75 -5.78 2.88
CA GLN A 113 -12.08 -5.78 3.45
C GLN A 113 -12.09 -5.13 4.83
N ARG A 114 -11.15 -5.47 5.68
CA ARG A 114 -11.06 -4.92 7.03
C ARG A 114 -10.74 -3.43 6.98
N VAL A 115 -9.81 -3.01 6.14
CA VAL A 115 -9.48 -1.58 6.00
C VAL A 115 -10.69 -0.79 5.53
N LEU A 116 -11.41 -1.30 4.53
CA LEU A 116 -12.62 -0.63 4.03
C LEU A 116 -13.69 -0.46 5.11
N LEU A 117 -13.83 -1.45 5.99
CA LEU A 117 -14.85 -1.40 7.05
C LEU A 117 -14.45 -0.54 8.24
N GLU A 118 -13.16 -0.47 8.57
CA GLU A 118 -12.70 0.15 9.82
C GLU A 118 -11.99 1.49 9.63
N ALA A 119 -11.63 1.87 8.41
CA ALA A 119 -10.94 3.14 8.17
C ALA A 119 -11.87 4.32 8.49
N GLU A 120 -11.29 5.36 9.09
CA GLU A 120 -12.01 6.61 9.39
C GLU A 120 -11.88 7.63 8.27
N CYS A 121 -11.08 7.34 7.24
CA CYS A 121 -10.91 8.19 6.07
C CYS A 121 -11.33 7.43 4.80
N PRO A 122 -11.51 8.14 3.68
CA PRO A 122 -11.78 7.47 2.40
C PRO A 122 -10.71 6.46 2.02
N VAL A 123 -11.13 5.39 1.37
CA VAL A 123 -10.24 4.33 0.88
C VAL A 123 -10.43 4.22 -0.63
N LEU A 124 -9.32 4.33 -1.35
CA LEU A 124 -9.28 4.15 -2.79
C LEU A 124 -8.72 2.77 -3.10
N ALA A 125 -9.53 1.93 -3.72
CA ALA A 125 -9.12 0.59 -4.13
C ALA A 125 -8.82 0.61 -5.63
N VAL A 126 -7.61 0.21 -6.01
CA VAL A 126 -7.17 0.23 -7.40
C VAL A 126 -6.88 -1.17 -7.89
N LYS A 127 -7.15 -1.39 -9.17
CA LYS A 127 -6.86 -2.65 -9.84
C LYS A 127 -5.49 -2.61 -10.48
N ALA A 128 -4.87 -3.77 -10.65
CA ALA A 128 -3.63 -3.86 -11.40
C ALA A 128 -3.82 -3.30 -12.82
N GLY A 129 -2.83 -2.55 -13.31
CA GLY A 129 -2.89 -1.90 -14.60
C GLY A 129 -3.57 -0.53 -14.59
N GLN A 130 -4.11 -0.10 -13.48
CA GLN A 130 -4.63 1.26 -13.27
C GLN A 130 -3.60 2.07 -12.51
N ALA A 131 -3.06 3.06 -13.13
CA ALA A 131 -2.04 3.88 -12.49
C ALA A 131 -2.47 5.32 -12.32
#